data_1151368ff0efc8d359dd99e5129b2957
#
_entry.id   1151368ff0efc8d359dd99e5129b2957
#
_cell.length_a   1.000
_cell.length_b   1.000
_cell.length_c   1.000
_cell.angle_alpha   90.00
_cell.angle_beta   90.00
_cell.angle_gamma   90.00
#
_symmetry.space_group_name_H-M   'P 1'
#
loop_
_entity.id
_entity.type
_entity.pdbx_description
1 polymer ?
#
loop_
_entity_poly.entity_id
_entity_poly.type
_entity_poly.pdbx_seq_one_letter_code
_entity_poly.pdbx_strand_id
1 'polypeptide(L)'
;AGAADPAAWWEAYLAQVVPPALAAFAEHGVVLEAHLQNTLVAVDTDGIPVQALFRDAEGVKLLPEVSRATGWERLVYCLVVNHLVEVAGALVERHPSLDPWPAARRELARHDLPEIPALLSSPTLPGKTNLLLRWTGVDLSLIHYKRQVHDQYVPPAHHPVRSTWLSSRASTA
;
A
#
# COMPACT_ATOMS: atom_id res chain seq x y z
N ALA A 1 -19.11 22.66 -10.44
CA ALA A 1 -17.84 21.92 -10.51
C ALA A 1 -18.16 20.53 -11.03
N GLY A 2 -17.52 20.09 -12.12
CA GLY A 2 -17.59 18.71 -12.57
C GLY A 2 -16.88 17.82 -11.54
N ALA A 3 -17.37 16.59 -11.33
CA ALA A 3 -16.66 15.64 -10.50
C ALA A 3 -15.26 15.39 -11.11
N ALA A 4 -14.22 15.44 -10.27
CA ALA A 4 -12.87 15.14 -10.74
C ALA A 4 -12.84 13.74 -11.37
N ASP A 5 -12.09 13.58 -12.45
CA ASP A 5 -11.84 12.26 -13.04
C ASP A 5 -11.20 11.34 -11.98
N PRO A 6 -11.82 10.20 -11.66
CA PRO A 6 -11.32 9.31 -10.61
C PRO A 6 -9.91 8.78 -10.89
N ALA A 7 -9.54 8.60 -12.16
CA ALA A 7 -8.20 8.18 -12.54
C ALA A 7 -7.17 9.29 -12.26
N ALA A 8 -7.47 10.53 -12.65
CA ALA A 8 -6.61 11.67 -12.38
C ALA A 8 -6.51 11.96 -10.86
N TRP A 9 -7.61 11.83 -10.13
CA TRP A 9 -7.61 11.95 -8.67
C TRP A 9 -6.71 10.91 -8.02
N TRP A 10 -6.81 9.65 -8.48
CA TRP A 10 -5.97 8.56 -7.96
C TRP A 10 -4.50 8.78 -8.25
N GLU A 11 -4.14 9.22 -9.45
CA GLU A 11 -2.75 9.56 -9.79
C GLU A 11 -2.22 10.71 -8.92
N ALA A 12 -3.00 11.75 -8.69
CA ALA A 12 -2.66 12.84 -7.78
C ALA A 12 -2.46 12.33 -6.34
N TYR A 13 -3.34 11.44 -5.87
CA TYR A 13 -3.23 10.82 -4.55
C TYR A 13 -1.92 10.04 -4.38
N LEU A 14 -1.62 9.18 -5.33
CA LEU A 14 -0.39 8.38 -5.33
C LEU A 14 0.86 9.26 -5.30
N ALA A 15 0.88 10.32 -6.10
CA ALA A 15 1.99 11.27 -6.17
C ALA A 15 2.24 12.04 -4.86
N GLN A 16 1.24 12.16 -3.99
CA GLN A 16 1.41 12.78 -2.68
C GLN A 16 1.82 11.79 -1.60
N VAL A 17 1.34 10.55 -1.67
CA VAL A 17 1.49 9.58 -0.58
C VAL A 17 2.73 8.69 -0.73
N VAL A 18 3.01 8.22 -1.95
CA VAL A 18 4.07 7.23 -2.19
C VAL A 18 5.48 7.81 -2.06
N PRO A 19 5.81 8.93 -2.75
CA PRO A 19 7.19 9.44 -2.75
C PRO A 19 7.72 9.76 -1.35
N PRO A 20 7.02 10.50 -0.47
CA PRO A 20 7.57 10.84 0.84
C PRO A 20 7.73 9.63 1.75
N ALA A 21 6.86 8.61 1.65
CA ALA A 21 7.00 7.39 2.43
C ALA A 21 8.23 6.58 1.99
N LEU A 22 8.47 6.48 0.70
CA LEU A 22 9.66 5.80 0.15
C LEU A 22 10.95 6.59 0.40
N ALA A 23 10.93 7.93 0.28
CA ALA A 23 12.07 8.78 0.58
C ALA A 23 12.47 8.70 2.06
N ALA A 24 11.51 8.72 2.98
CA ALA A 24 11.77 8.52 4.41
C ALA A 24 12.54 7.23 4.67
N PHE A 25 12.16 6.15 4.01
CA PHE A 25 12.83 4.86 4.12
C PHE A 25 14.20 4.84 3.46
N ALA A 26 14.29 5.33 2.22
CA ALA A 26 15.50 5.22 1.40
C ALA A 26 16.62 6.16 1.86
N GLU A 27 16.27 7.41 2.14
CA GLU A 27 17.25 8.48 2.39
C GLU A 27 17.53 8.70 3.88
N HIS A 28 16.53 8.44 4.73
CA HIS A 28 16.62 8.75 6.16
C HIS A 28 16.57 7.51 7.05
N GLY A 29 16.36 6.32 6.50
CA GLY A 29 16.24 5.09 7.28
C GLY A 29 15.01 5.07 8.20
N VAL A 30 13.99 5.85 7.87
CA VAL A 30 12.77 6.01 8.67
C VAL A 30 11.66 5.14 8.10
N VAL A 31 11.20 4.16 8.88
CA VAL A 31 10.10 3.28 8.53
C VAL A 31 8.80 3.87 9.05
N LEU A 32 8.08 4.60 8.21
CA LEU A 32 6.80 5.18 8.54
C LEU A 32 5.69 4.11 8.62
N GLU A 33 4.79 4.25 9.57
CA GLU A 33 3.52 3.54 9.57
C GLU A 33 2.48 4.27 8.72
N ALA A 34 2.73 4.34 7.42
CA ALA A 34 1.93 5.08 6.44
C ALA A 34 0.61 4.39 6.08
N HIS A 35 -0.11 3.83 7.06
CA HIS A 35 -1.46 3.29 6.88
C HIS A 35 -2.53 4.40 6.97
N LEU A 36 -3.76 4.12 6.58
CA LEU A 36 -4.85 5.12 6.50
C LEU A 36 -5.06 5.95 7.77
N GLN A 37 -4.97 5.31 8.95
CA GLN A 37 -5.16 6.02 10.22
C GLN A 37 -4.09 7.10 10.45
N ASN A 38 -2.87 6.88 9.96
CA ASN A 38 -1.72 7.75 10.19
C ASN A 38 -1.43 8.70 9.03
N THR A 39 -2.24 8.66 7.97
CA THR A 39 -2.05 9.51 6.81
C THR A 39 -3.21 10.48 6.66
N LEU A 40 -2.91 11.75 6.58
CA LEU A 40 -3.83 12.81 6.21
C LEU A 40 -3.46 13.31 4.83
N VAL A 41 -4.45 13.57 3.99
CA VAL A 41 -4.22 14.14 2.68
C VAL A 41 -4.98 15.46 2.57
N ALA A 42 -4.25 16.54 2.38
CA ALA A 42 -4.82 17.83 2.06
C ALA A 42 -5.26 17.84 0.60
N VAL A 43 -6.38 18.48 0.36
CA VAL A 43 -6.94 18.66 -1.00
C VAL A 43 -7.11 20.15 -1.28
N ASP A 44 -7.05 20.51 -2.54
CA ASP A 44 -7.37 21.87 -2.99
C ASP A 44 -8.87 22.14 -3.04
N THR A 45 -9.26 23.31 -3.57
CA THR A 45 -10.66 23.74 -3.70
C THR A 45 -11.49 22.85 -4.62
N ASP A 46 -10.87 22.13 -5.52
CA ASP A 46 -11.50 21.17 -6.44
C ASP A 46 -11.52 19.74 -5.89
N GLY A 47 -10.96 19.53 -4.68
CA GLY A 47 -10.88 18.25 -4.01
C GLY A 47 -9.73 17.36 -4.50
N ILE A 48 -8.75 17.94 -5.22
CA ILE A 48 -7.59 17.21 -5.72
C ILE A 48 -6.51 17.11 -4.62
N PRO A 49 -5.92 15.94 -4.39
CA PRO A 49 -4.82 15.74 -3.45
C PRO A 49 -3.60 16.60 -3.78
N VAL A 50 -3.14 17.39 -2.81
CA VAL A 50 -2.00 18.31 -2.98
C VAL A 50 -0.87 18.10 -1.97
N GLN A 51 -1.13 17.39 -0.85
CA GLN A 51 -0.12 17.12 0.16
C GLN A 51 -0.51 15.93 1.02
N ALA A 52 0.43 15.02 1.31
CA ALA A 52 0.28 14.05 2.38
C ALA A 52 1.00 14.50 3.65
N LEU A 53 0.42 14.16 4.79
CA LEU A 53 0.95 14.39 6.13
C LEU A 53 0.88 13.07 6.91
N PHE A 54 2.02 12.63 7.41
CA PHE A 54 2.10 11.43 8.25
C PHE A 54 2.16 11.83 9.71
N ARG A 55 1.37 11.17 10.54
CA ARG A 55 1.30 11.38 11.99
C ARG A 55 1.69 10.11 12.74
N ASP A 56 1.74 10.18 14.07
CA ASP A 56 2.12 9.08 14.95
C ASP A 56 3.60 8.68 14.83
N ALA A 57 4.45 9.63 15.25
CA ALA A 57 5.89 9.41 15.28
C ALA A 57 6.34 8.31 16.26
N GLU A 58 5.51 7.94 17.26
CA GLU A 58 5.83 6.87 18.21
C GLU A 58 5.85 5.48 17.56
N GLY A 59 5.06 5.27 16.50
CA GLY A 59 5.02 4.03 15.72
C GLY A 59 6.19 3.85 14.75
N VAL A 60 6.94 4.91 14.49
CA VAL A 60 8.06 4.92 13.54
C VAL A 60 9.18 4.00 14.03
N LYS A 61 9.79 3.24 13.10
CA LYS A 61 11.01 2.47 13.34
C LYS A 61 12.16 3.09 12.58
N LEU A 62 13.35 2.99 13.17
CA LEU A 62 14.57 3.50 12.57
C LEU A 62 15.46 2.32 12.14
N LEU A 63 16.09 2.45 11.00
CA LEU A 63 17.25 1.63 10.66
C LEU A 63 18.46 2.22 11.41
N PRO A 64 19.27 1.46 12.14
CA PRO A 64 19.38 0.00 12.18
C PRO A 64 18.61 -0.71 13.32
N GLU A 65 17.69 -0.06 14.02
CA GLU A 65 16.89 -0.72 15.08
C GLU A 65 16.17 -1.97 14.57
N VAL A 66 15.76 -1.92 13.30
CA VAL A 66 15.24 -3.07 12.56
C VAL A 66 16.10 -3.31 11.32
N SER A 67 16.14 -4.54 10.84
CA SER A 67 16.83 -4.83 9.58
C SER A 67 16.12 -4.11 8.41
N ARG A 68 16.88 -3.80 7.36
CA ARG A 68 16.29 -3.17 6.15
C ARG A 68 15.16 -4.02 5.56
N ALA A 69 15.33 -5.35 5.55
CA ALA A 69 14.29 -6.26 5.06
C ALA A 69 13.01 -6.18 5.91
N THR A 70 13.13 -6.23 7.24
CA THR A 70 12.00 -6.09 8.17
C THR A 70 11.34 -4.72 8.04
N GLY A 71 12.15 -3.66 7.91
CA GLY A 71 11.65 -2.30 7.70
C GLY A 71 10.89 -2.16 6.39
N TRP A 72 11.41 -2.74 5.31
CA TRP A 72 10.73 -2.77 4.02
C TRP A 72 9.39 -3.50 4.06
N GLU A 73 9.35 -4.68 4.65
CA GLU A 73 8.09 -5.45 4.81
C GLU A 73 7.05 -4.66 5.61
N ARG A 74 7.47 -3.98 6.69
CA ARG A 74 6.58 -3.12 7.47
C ARG A 74 6.07 -1.94 6.65
N LEU A 75 6.95 -1.26 5.91
CA LEU A 75 6.56 -0.15 5.03
C LEU A 75 5.55 -0.62 3.98
N VAL A 76 5.84 -1.71 3.27
CA VAL A 76 4.93 -2.26 2.25
C VAL A 76 3.59 -2.67 2.87
N TYR A 77 3.60 -3.31 4.04
CA TYR A 77 2.38 -3.66 4.74
C TYR A 77 1.53 -2.42 5.08
N CYS A 78 2.14 -1.37 5.64
CA CYS A 78 1.41 -0.17 6.01
C CYS A 78 0.96 0.64 4.79
N LEU A 79 1.89 0.92 3.86
CA LEU A 79 1.62 1.77 2.70
C LEU A 79 0.79 1.06 1.64
N VAL A 80 1.14 -0.15 1.26
CA VAL A 80 0.46 -0.81 0.13
C VAL A 80 -0.80 -1.52 0.62
N VAL A 81 -0.68 -2.41 1.63
CA VAL A 81 -1.80 -3.27 2.05
C VAL A 81 -2.85 -2.50 2.84
N ASN A 82 -2.45 -1.75 3.87
CA ASN A 82 -3.38 -1.07 4.78
C ASN A 82 -3.70 0.37 4.36
N HIS A 83 -3.29 0.79 3.18
CA HIS A 83 -3.55 2.11 2.68
C HIS A 83 -3.96 2.09 1.21
N LEU A 84 -3.01 1.86 0.28
CA LEU A 84 -3.33 1.99 -1.14
C LEU A 84 -4.41 1.00 -1.60
N VAL A 85 -4.40 -0.24 -1.07
CA VAL A 85 -5.43 -1.25 -1.37
C VAL A 85 -6.81 -0.78 -0.90
N GLU A 86 -6.90 -0.21 0.28
CA GLU A 86 -8.18 0.24 0.86
C GLU A 86 -8.75 1.45 0.09
N VAL A 87 -7.91 2.43 -0.25
CA VAL A 87 -8.34 3.59 -1.05
C VAL A 87 -8.73 3.17 -2.47
N ALA A 88 -7.93 2.30 -3.09
CA ALA A 88 -8.25 1.75 -4.40
C ALA A 88 -9.58 0.98 -4.40
N GLY A 89 -9.82 0.18 -3.36
CA GLY A 89 -11.09 -0.51 -3.17
C GLY A 89 -12.29 0.43 -3.10
N ALA A 90 -12.19 1.47 -2.28
CA ALA A 90 -13.25 2.48 -2.14
C ALA A 90 -13.51 3.25 -3.45
N LEU A 91 -12.44 3.52 -4.23
CA LEU A 91 -12.58 4.13 -5.56
C LEU A 91 -13.30 3.22 -6.55
N VAL A 92 -12.94 1.94 -6.59
CA VAL A 92 -13.56 0.97 -7.51
C VAL A 92 -15.03 0.70 -7.15
N GLU A 93 -15.38 0.71 -5.85
CA GLU A 93 -16.79 0.62 -5.44
C GLU A 93 -17.65 1.75 -6.03
N ARG A 94 -17.09 2.96 -6.12
CA ARG A 94 -17.80 4.13 -6.69
C ARG A 94 -17.64 4.23 -8.20
N HIS A 95 -16.56 3.71 -8.74
CA HIS A 95 -16.20 3.81 -10.15
C HIS A 95 -15.76 2.43 -10.67
N PRO A 96 -16.69 1.50 -10.93
CA PRO A 96 -16.38 0.10 -11.25
C PRO A 96 -15.56 -0.12 -12.53
N SER A 97 -15.50 0.90 -13.40
CA SER A 97 -14.68 0.87 -14.61
C SER A 97 -13.21 1.27 -14.38
N LEU A 98 -12.88 1.78 -13.19
CA LEU A 98 -11.52 2.18 -12.84
C LEU A 98 -10.67 0.96 -12.54
N ASP A 99 -9.52 0.83 -13.24
CA ASP A 99 -8.42 -0.05 -12.79
C ASP A 99 -7.34 0.82 -12.12
N PRO A 100 -7.22 0.81 -10.79
CA PRO A 100 -6.27 1.64 -10.06
C PRO A 100 -4.83 1.12 -10.12
N TRP A 101 -4.63 -0.17 -10.44
CA TRP A 101 -3.34 -0.84 -10.27
C TRP A 101 -2.26 -0.40 -11.24
N PRO A 102 -2.54 -0.16 -12.53
CA PRO A 102 -1.51 0.34 -13.44
C PRO A 102 -0.88 1.66 -12.97
N ALA A 103 -1.68 2.58 -12.44
CA ALA A 103 -1.19 3.85 -11.91
C ALA A 103 -0.31 3.64 -10.65
N ALA A 104 -0.78 2.81 -9.69
CA ALA A 104 -0.02 2.50 -8.48
C ALA A 104 1.33 1.83 -8.80
N ARG A 105 1.34 0.89 -9.74
CA ARG A 105 2.56 0.21 -10.18
C ARG A 105 3.52 1.16 -10.88
N ARG A 106 3.02 2.05 -11.74
CA ARG A 106 3.84 3.09 -12.39
C ARG A 106 4.45 4.03 -11.36
N GLU A 107 3.68 4.45 -10.36
CA GLU A 107 4.20 5.34 -9.32
C GLU A 107 5.31 4.67 -8.52
N LEU A 108 5.10 3.44 -8.05
CA LEU A 108 6.13 2.68 -7.35
C LEU A 108 7.40 2.49 -8.21
N ALA A 109 7.24 2.18 -9.50
CA ALA A 109 8.34 1.94 -10.42
C ALA A 109 9.20 3.20 -10.72
N ARG A 110 8.74 4.41 -10.39
CA ARG A 110 9.52 5.66 -10.53
C ARG A 110 10.65 5.79 -9.50
N HIS A 111 10.61 4.99 -8.43
CA HIS A 111 11.57 5.10 -7.34
C HIS A 111 12.68 4.07 -7.48
N ASP A 112 13.92 4.54 -7.44
CA ASP A 112 15.13 3.70 -7.55
C ASP A 112 15.47 3.06 -6.19
N LEU A 113 14.63 2.08 -5.78
CA LEU A 113 14.90 1.24 -4.62
C LEU A 113 15.09 -0.21 -5.06
N PRO A 114 16.13 -0.90 -4.57
CA PRO A 114 16.45 -2.27 -4.98
C PRO A 114 15.32 -3.27 -4.65
N GLU A 115 14.43 -2.94 -3.73
CA GLU A 115 13.31 -3.77 -3.33
C GLU A 115 12.09 -3.66 -4.27
N ILE A 116 11.97 -2.58 -5.05
CA ILE A 116 10.80 -2.31 -5.91
C ILE A 116 10.59 -3.39 -6.99
N PRO A 117 11.62 -3.84 -7.73
CA PRO A 117 11.43 -4.89 -8.74
C PRO A 117 10.87 -6.19 -8.14
N ALA A 118 11.35 -6.58 -6.96
CA ALA A 118 10.86 -7.74 -6.24
C ALA A 118 9.40 -7.56 -5.79
N LEU A 119 9.04 -6.37 -5.26
CA LEU A 119 7.67 -6.05 -4.88
C LEU A 119 6.73 -6.14 -6.09
N LEU A 120 7.09 -5.51 -7.20
CA LEU A 120 6.25 -5.45 -8.40
C LEU A 120 6.12 -6.82 -9.10
N SER A 121 7.07 -7.72 -8.91
CA SER A 121 7.03 -9.09 -9.47
C SER A 121 6.45 -10.11 -8.50
N SER A 122 6.33 -9.80 -7.21
CA SER A 122 5.83 -10.75 -6.21
C SER A 122 4.35 -11.09 -6.43
N PRO A 123 3.96 -12.38 -6.33
CA PRO A 123 2.56 -12.79 -6.31
C PRO A 123 1.87 -12.49 -4.97
N THR A 124 2.62 -12.04 -3.97
CA THR A 124 2.13 -11.85 -2.62
C THR A 124 2.68 -10.57 -2.02
N LEU A 125 1.95 -10.01 -1.06
CA LEU A 125 2.35 -8.86 -0.25
C LEU A 125 2.58 -9.29 1.20
N PRO A 126 3.43 -8.59 1.97
CA PRO A 126 3.60 -8.87 3.39
C PRO A 126 2.29 -8.68 4.15
N GLY A 127 2.05 -9.53 5.14
CA GLY A 127 0.87 -9.48 6.00
C GLY A 127 1.24 -9.44 7.48
N LYS A 128 0.31 -9.04 8.33
CA LYS A 128 0.49 -9.03 9.78
C LYS A 128 -0.16 -10.27 10.40
N THR A 129 0.52 -10.89 11.34
CA THR A 129 -0.03 -11.99 12.14
C THR A 129 -1.28 -11.54 12.89
N ASN A 130 -2.38 -12.27 12.79
CA ASN A 130 -3.57 -11.94 13.54
C ASN A 130 -3.44 -12.28 15.05
N LEU A 131 -4.32 -11.69 15.85
CA LEU A 131 -4.30 -11.84 17.31
C LEU A 131 -4.44 -13.31 17.77
N LEU A 132 -5.20 -14.13 17.05
CA LEU A 132 -5.43 -15.54 17.36
C LEU A 132 -4.13 -16.35 17.29
N LEU A 133 -3.32 -16.12 16.27
CA LEU A 133 -2.02 -16.78 16.11
C LEU A 133 -1.04 -16.37 17.21
N ARG A 134 -1.10 -15.10 17.66
CA ARG A 134 -0.32 -14.65 18.83
C ARG A 134 -0.76 -15.34 20.12
N TRP A 135 -2.05 -15.58 20.31
CA TRP A 135 -2.58 -16.28 21.46
C TRP A 135 -2.23 -17.75 21.50
N THR A 136 -2.08 -18.40 20.36
CA THR A 136 -1.70 -19.82 20.27
C THR A 136 -0.21 -20.07 20.45
N GLY A 137 0.60 -19.01 20.72
CA GLY A 137 2.03 -19.13 20.95
C GLY A 137 2.85 -19.49 19.69
N VAL A 138 2.21 -19.45 18.54
CA VAL A 138 2.91 -19.64 17.27
C VAL A 138 3.62 -18.32 16.95
N ASP A 139 4.92 -18.29 17.19
CA ASP A 139 5.80 -17.19 16.79
C ASP A 139 5.98 -17.23 15.27
N LEU A 140 5.03 -16.65 14.60
CA LEU A 140 5.08 -16.43 13.16
C LEU A 140 5.44 -14.97 12.96
N SER A 141 6.69 -14.63 13.24
CA SER A 141 7.21 -13.28 13.12
C SER A 141 7.03 -12.69 11.73
N LEU A 142 6.80 -13.53 10.71
CA LEU A 142 6.47 -13.15 9.34
C LEU A 142 5.71 -14.29 8.65
N ILE A 143 4.41 -14.33 8.81
CA ILE A 143 3.62 -15.09 7.85
C ILE A 143 3.65 -14.33 6.54
N HIS A 144 4.35 -14.88 5.59
CA HIS A 144 4.16 -14.46 4.21
C HIS A 144 2.67 -14.57 3.89
N TYR A 145 2.05 -13.45 3.55
CA TYR A 145 0.63 -13.31 3.24
C TYR A 145 0.10 -14.25 2.12
N LYS A 146 0.90 -15.24 1.78
CA LYS A 146 0.67 -16.20 0.69
C LYS A 146 -0.60 -17.04 0.84
N ARG A 147 -1.05 -17.25 2.08
CA ARG A 147 -2.19 -18.13 2.37
C ARG A 147 -3.36 -17.44 3.02
N GLN A 148 -3.14 -16.40 3.81
CA GLN A 148 -4.21 -15.81 4.61
C GLN A 148 -5.07 -14.78 3.90
N VAL A 149 -4.58 -14.12 2.86
CA VAL A 149 -5.47 -13.34 1.98
C VAL A 149 -6.40 -14.27 1.22
N HIS A 150 -5.95 -15.50 0.97
CA HIS A 150 -6.80 -16.50 0.33
C HIS A 150 -7.86 -17.10 1.27
N ASP A 151 -7.58 -17.24 2.57
CA ASP A 151 -8.39 -18.05 3.47
C ASP A 151 -9.12 -17.27 4.58
N GLN A 152 -8.71 -16.04 4.94
CA GLN A 152 -9.31 -15.28 6.04
C GLN A 152 -9.79 -13.87 5.69
N TYR A 153 -9.16 -13.18 4.75
CA TYR A 153 -9.79 -12.10 4.06
C TYR A 153 -10.26 -12.62 2.70
N VAL A 154 -11.32 -13.39 2.75
CA VAL A 154 -12.23 -13.46 1.62
C VAL A 154 -12.99 -12.14 1.69
N PRO A 155 -12.61 -11.09 0.93
CA PRO A 155 -13.56 -10.03 0.69
C PRO A 155 -14.81 -10.74 0.20
N PRO A 156 -16.02 -10.27 0.53
CA PRO A 156 -17.23 -10.85 0.00
C PRO A 156 -17.00 -11.13 -1.48
N ALA A 157 -17.49 -12.25 -2.00
CA ALA A 157 -17.13 -12.84 -3.30
C ALA A 157 -17.07 -11.86 -4.51
N HIS A 158 -17.39 -10.62 -4.30
CA HIS A 158 -17.49 -9.50 -5.22
C HIS A 158 -16.48 -8.35 -4.95
N HIS A 159 -15.46 -8.53 -4.08
CA HIS A 159 -14.51 -7.43 -3.87
C HIS A 159 -13.57 -7.32 -5.11
N PRO A 160 -13.65 -6.25 -5.88
CA PRO A 160 -13.01 -6.15 -7.20
C PRO A 160 -11.48 -6.08 -7.15
N VAL A 161 -10.89 -5.82 -5.98
CA VAL A 161 -9.44 -5.66 -5.79
C VAL A 161 -8.67 -6.96 -6.03
N ARG A 162 -9.31 -8.12 -5.86
CA ARG A 162 -8.63 -9.41 -5.91
C ARG A 162 -8.23 -9.87 -7.31
N SER A 163 -9.05 -9.56 -8.32
CA SER A 163 -8.83 -10.03 -9.69
C SER A 163 -7.83 -9.16 -10.47
N THR A 164 -7.76 -7.87 -10.14
CA THR A 164 -7.00 -6.89 -10.94
C THR A 164 -5.52 -6.82 -10.57
N TRP A 165 -5.12 -7.04 -9.33
CA TRP A 165 -3.69 -7.12 -8.98
C TRP A 165 -3.00 -8.30 -9.68
N LEU A 166 -3.70 -9.42 -9.82
CA LEU A 166 -3.18 -10.62 -10.49
C LEU A 166 -3.29 -10.53 -12.03
N SER A 167 -4.34 -9.91 -12.57
CA SER A 167 -4.57 -9.83 -14.02
C SER A 167 -3.71 -8.78 -14.72
N SER A 168 -3.28 -7.72 -14.02
CA SER A 168 -2.35 -6.72 -14.57
C SER A 168 -0.97 -7.28 -14.91
N ARG A 169 -0.70 -8.56 -14.57
CA ARG A 169 0.52 -9.29 -14.96
C ARG A 169 0.52 -9.82 -16.39
N ALA A 170 -0.66 -10.09 -16.95
CA ALA A 170 -0.76 -10.74 -18.26
C ALA A 170 -0.54 -9.79 -19.45
N SER A 171 -0.49 -8.47 -19.21
CA SER A 171 -0.42 -7.45 -20.26
C SER A 171 0.98 -6.86 -20.50
N THR A 172 2.03 -7.38 -19.84
CA THR A 172 3.41 -6.89 -19.97
C THR A 172 4.39 -7.98 -20.41
N ALA A 173 3.91 -8.98 -21.13
CA ALA A 173 4.75 -9.93 -21.87
C ALA A 173 4.72 -9.64 -23.37
#